data_217b5b82750ca808dda0f161391dc360
#
_entry.id   217b5b82750ca808dda0f161391dc360
#
_cell.length_a   1.000
_cell.length_b   1.000
_cell.length_c   1.000
_cell.angle_alpha   90.00
_cell.angle_beta   90.00
_cell.angle_gamma   90.00
#
_symmetry.space_group_name_H-M   'P 1'
#
loop_
_entity.id
_entity.type
_entity.pdbx_description
1 polymer ?
#
loop_
_entity_poly.entity_id
_entity_poly.type
_entity_poly.pdbx_seq_one_letter_code
_entity_poly.pdbx_strand_id
1 'polypeptide(L)'
;TIVDSTLIAAPSSTKNKESHSVKKGSQWYFGYKEHIGVDADSGLVHTVETTAANVHGSNMVVELLQGTEEDVYGDSGYLGAEKKDDAILVNNERKPIRYQINKRPSQLKKASGEKFELLKAIEHAKSSVRSKVEHVFCALFSALDIPSKRCYFINKAAAACAAPVLHKFCSICTTFCSLHRIRD
;
A
#
# COMPACT_ATOMS: atom_id res chain seq x y z
N THR A 1 -5.11 -10.73 1.45
CA THR A 1 -4.10 -9.74 1.00
C THR A 1 -4.40 -8.38 1.57
N ILE A 2 -3.36 -7.60 1.92
CA ILE A 2 -3.43 -6.17 2.27
C ILE A 2 -2.89 -5.39 1.09
N VAL A 3 -3.62 -4.37 0.62
CA VAL A 3 -3.18 -3.45 -0.43
C VAL A 3 -2.95 -2.06 0.15
N ASP A 4 -1.79 -1.49 -0.14
CA ASP A 4 -1.46 -0.11 0.28
C ASP A 4 -0.46 0.53 -0.70
N SER A 5 -0.24 1.84 -0.54
CA SER A 5 0.72 2.56 -1.39
C SER A 5 1.43 3.67 -0.64
N THR A 6 2.67 3.91 -1.02
CA THR A 6 3.48 5.01 -0.49
C THR A 6 4.05 5.87 -1.61
N LEU A 7 4.31 7.15 -1.30
CA LEU A 7 4.93 8.09 -2.22
C LEU A 7 6.45 8.05 -2.05
N ILE A 8 7.15 7.96 -3.18
CA ILE A 8 8.60 8.07 -3.26
C ILE A 8 8.92 9.37 -3.99
N ALA A 9 9.54 10.31 -3.25
CA ALA A 9 9.91 11.60 -3.82
C ALA A 9 11.09 11.44 -4.78
N ALA A 10 10.98 12.07 -5.94
CA ALA A 10 12.07 12.19 -6.89
C ALA A 10 12.52 13.65 -7.00
N PRO A 11 13.79 13.91 -7.35
CA PRO A 11 14.22 15.26 -7.67
C PRO A 11 13.37 15.84 -8.81
N SER A 12 12.91 17.07 -8.67
CA SER A 12 12.18 17.75 -9.73
C SER A 12 13.12 18.03 -10.90
N SER A 13 12.98 17.25 -11.96
CA SER A 13 13.79 17.38 -13.18
C SER A 13 12.90 17.20 -14.39
N THR A 14 13.09 18.04 -15.39
CA THR A 14 12.42 17.90 -16.70
C THR A 14 12.78 16.61 -17.44
N LYS A 15 13.82 15.92 -17.00
CA LYS A 15 14.25 14.63 -17.55
C LYS A 15 13.41 13.44 -17.05
N ASN A 16 12.75 13.59 -15.88
CA ASN A 16 11.90 12.56 -15.27
C ASN A 16 10.48 12.62 -15.84
N LYS A 17 10.31 12.25 -17.10
CA LYS A 17 9.00 12.31 -17.80
C LYS A 17 7.92 11.42 -17.21
N GLU A 18 8.31 10.34 -16.53
CA GLU A 18 7.39 9.36 -15.93
C GLU A 18 6.94 9.74 -14.52
N SER A 19 7.61 10.69 -13.87
CA SER A 19 7.24 11.17 -12.54
C SER A 19 6.21 12.30 -12.64
N HIS A 20 5.27 12.32 -11.70
CA HIS A 20 4.19 13.31 -11.66
C HIS A 20 4.04 13.93 -10.28
N SER A 21 3.39 15.10 -10.26
CA SER A 21 3.06 15.79 -9.01
C SER A 21 1.73 15.29 -8.45
N VAL A 22 1.68 15.07 -7.15
CA VAL A 22 0.46 14.73 -6.41
C VAL A 22 0.38 15.55 -5.13
N LYS A 23 -0.83 15.97 -4.77
CA LYS A 23 -1.09 16.69 -3.52
C LYS A 23 -1.53 15.70 -2.44
N LYS A 24 -0.82 15.70 -1.29
CA LYS A 24 -1.22 14.94 -0.10
C LYS A 24 -1.33 15.89 1.09
N GLY A 25 -2.56 16.11 1.55
CA GLY A 25 -2.83 17.15 2.54
C GLY A 25 -2.57 18.55 1.96
N SER A 26 -1.72 19.33 2.62
CA SER A 26 -1.29 20.66 2.19
C SER A 26 -0.02 20.68 1.35
N GLN A 27 0.66 19.54 1.19
CA GLN A 27 1.97 19.44 0.52
C GLN A 27 1.86 18.81 -0.86
N TRP A 28 2.70 19.29 -1.78
CA TRP A 28 2.90 18.72 -3.10
C TRP A 28 4.12 17.81 -3.09
N TYR A 29 3.98 16.64 -3.70
CA TYR A 29 5.03 15.65 -3.89
C TYR A 29 5.21 15.42 -5.38
N PHE A 30 6.45 15.39 -5.83
CA PHE A 30 6.83 15.04 -7.19
C PHE A 30 7.58 13.71 -7.14
N GLY A 31 7.20 12.74 -7.94
CA GLY A 31 7.88 11.45 -7.95
C GLY A 31 6.98 10.30 -8.40
N TYR A 32 7.16 9.19 -7.72
CA TYR A 32 6.50 7.91 -7.98
C TYR A 32 5.64 7.47 -6.81
N LYS A 33 4.80 6.49 -7.06
CA LYS A 33 4.03 5.80 -6.04
C LYS A 33 4.31 4.31 -6.14
N GLU A 34 4.71 3.74 -5.03
CA GLU A 34 4.89 2.32 -4.85
C GLU A 34 3.59 1.74 -4.30
N HIS A 35 3.06 0.74 -4.98
CA HIS A 35 1.89 -0.02 -4.58
C HIS A 35 2.33 -1.41 -4.17
N ILE A 36 1.86 -1.91 -3.05
CA ILE A 36 2.25 -3.23 -2.54
C ILE A 36 1.04 -4.08 -2.22
N GLY A 37 1.15 -5.38 -2.55
CA GLY A 37 0.30 -6.45 -2.08
C GLY A 37 1.04 -7.26 -1.02
N VAL A 38 0.46 -7.36 0.17
CA VAL A 38 1.06 -8.00 1.34
C VAL A 38 0.15 -9.11 1.82
N ASP A 39 0.68 -10.28 2.08
CA ASP A 39 -0.06 -11.35 2.70
C ASP A 39 -0.53 -10.95 4.11
N ALA A 40 -1.83 -11.12 4.37
CA ALA A 40 -2.44 -10.66 5.61
C ALA A 40 -2.03 -11.48 6.83
N ASP A 41 -1.61 -12.73 6.65
CA ASP A 41 -1.23 -13.63 7.73
C ASP A 41 0.25 -13.52 8.06
N SER A 42 1.11 -13.70 7.07
CA SER A 42 2.57 -13.66 7.24
C SER A 42 3.16 -12.24 7.27
N GLY A 43 2.47 -11.24 6.70
CA GLY A 43 3.00 -9.90 6.50
C GLY A 43 4.09 -9.80 5.41
N LEU A 44 4.24 -10.84 4.57
CA LEU A 44 5.21 -10.85 3.48
C LEU A 44 4.67 -10.16 2.23
N VAL A 45 5.51 -9.39 1.57
CA VAL A 45 5.19 -8.79 0.27
C VAL A 45 5.19 -9.85 -0.81
N HIS A 46 4.11 -9.94 -1.56
CA HIS A 46 4.02 -10.85 -2.69
C HIS A 46 4.00 -10.11 -4.05
N THR A 47 3.52 -8.86 -4.07
CA THR A 47 3.44 -8.06 -5.30
C THR A 47 3.86 -6.62 -5.02
N VAL A 48 4.57 -6.03 -5.96
CA VAL A 48 5.00 -4.63 -5.92
C VAL A 48 4.87 -4.04 -7.31
N GLU A 49 4.22 -2.87 -7.39
CA GLU A 49 4.03 -2.13 -8.63
C GLU A 49 4.39 -0.66 -8.44
N THR A 50 5.15 -0.11 -9.36
CA THR A 50 5.57 1.30 -9.32
C THR A 50 4.85 2.09 -10.41
N THR A 51 4.24 3.19 -10.02
CA THR A 51 3.55 4.09 -10.96
C THR A 51 3.96 5.54 -10.75
N ALA A 52 3.54 6.41 -11.67
CA ALA A 52 3.59 7.85 -11.43
C ALA A 52 2.78 8.24 -10.17
N ALA A 53 3.22 9.25 -9.43
CA ALA A 53 2.62 9.62 -8.14
C ALA A 53 1.12 9.98 -8.21
N ASN A 54 0.64 10.42 -9.39
CA ASN A 54 -0.76 10.80 -9.60
C ASN A 54 -1.70 9.61 -9.80
N VAL A 55 -1.20 8.40 -10.04
CA VAL A 55 -2.04 7.20 -10.18
C VAL A 55 -2.71 6.88 -8.84
N HIS A 56 -4.03 6.68 -8.87
CA HIS A 56 -4.79 6.38 -7.66
C HIS A 56 -4.60 4.92 -7.26
N GLY A 57 -4.38 4.64 -5.96
CA GLY A 57 -4.13 3.28 -5.47
C GLY A 57 -5.22 2.28 -5.82
N SER A 58 -6.49 2.71 -5.82
CA SER A 58 -7.60 1.83 -6.19
C SER A 58 -7.57 1.36 -7.65
N ASN A 59 -6.78 2.00 -8.54
CA ASN A 59 -6.62 1.55 -9.92
C ASN A 59 -5.65 0.37 -10.04
N MET A 60 -4.82 0.17 -9.02
CA MET A 60 -3.76 -0.82 -9.02
C MET A 60 -4.12 -2.09 -8.24
N VAL A 61 -5.36 -2.19 -7.72
CA VAL A 61 -5.77 -3.33 -6.90
C VAL A 61 -5.69 -4.64 -7.69
N VAL A 62 -6.10 -4.61 -8.94
CA VAL A 62 -6.12 -5.82 -9.81
C VAL A 62 -4.72 -6.38 -10.01
N GLU A 63 -3.73 -5.52 -10.26
CA GLU A 63 -2.33 -5.89 -10.47
C GLU A 63 -1.67 -6.37 -9.17
N LEU A 64 -2.21 -5.98 -8.02
CA LEU A 64 -1.69 -6.40 -6.72
C LEU A 64 -2.23 -7.75 -6.26
N LEU A 65 -3.34 -8.24 -6.83
CA LEU A 65 -3.93 -9.52 -6.47
C LEU A 65 -3.30 -10.67 -7.25
N GLN A 66 -3.17 -11.82 -6.57
CA GLN A 66 -2.67 -13.08 -7.17
C GLN A 66 -3.79 -14.01 -7.61
N GLY A 67 -5.04 -13.69 -7.27
CA GLY A 67 -6.21 -14.49 -7.58
C GLY A 67 -6.48 -15.64 -6.59
N THR A 68 -5.72 -15.74 -5.51
CA THR A 68 -5.92 -16.75 -4.45
C THR A 68 -6.58 -16.17 -3.20
N GLU A 69 -6.80 -14.86 -3.18
CA GLU A 69 -7.30 -14.13 -2.02
C GLU A 69 -8.74 -14.47 -1.69
N GLU A 70 -9.05 -14.55 -0.39
CA GLU A 70 -10.42 -14.57 0.14
C GLU A 70 -10.82 -13.18 0.65
N ASP A 71 -9.89 -12.46 1.27
CA ASP A 71 -10.09 -11.11 1.82
C ASP A 71 -9.06 -10.14 1.27
N VAL A 72 -9.51 -8.94 0.89
CA VAL A 72 -8.67 -7.82 0.47
C VAL A 72 -8.87 -6.65 1.43
N TYR A 73 -7.82 -6.31 2.17
CA TYR A 73 -7.81 -5.20 3.12
C TYR A 73 -7.19 -3.96 2.50
N GLY A 74 -7.83 -2.81 2.68
CA GLY A 74 -7.30 -1.53 2.22
C GLY A 74 -7.78 -0.37 3.08
N ASP A 75 -7.11 0.77 2.96
CA ASP A 75 -7.55 1.99 3.62
C ASP A 75 -8.76 2.62 2.90
N SER A 76 -9.29 3.71 3.45
CA SER A 76 -10.45 4.41 2.87
C SER A 76 -10.17 5.04 1.49
N GLY A 77 -8.92 5.11 1.04
CA GLY A 77 -8.55 5.51 -0.31
C GLY A 77 -8.91 4.46 -1.37
N TYR A 78 -9.09 3.22 -0.96
CA TYR A 78 -9.48 2.12 -1.84
C TYR A 78 -10.99 1.88 -1.92
N LEU A 79 -11.81 2.73 -1.28
CA LEU A 79 -13.27 2.64 -1.36
C LEU A 79 -13.75 2.69 -2.81
N GLY A 80 -14.55 1.70 -3.19
CA GLY A 80 -15.10 1.56 -4.53
C GLY A 80 -14.22 0.76 -5.49
N ALA A 81 -13.08 0.24 -5.05
CA ALA A 81 -12.26 -0.64 -5.88
C ALA A 81 -13.03 -1.87 -6.37
N GLU A 82 -13.91 -2.41 -5.51
CA GLU A 82 -14.79 -3.55 -5.83
C GLU A 82 -15.87 -3.26 -6.89
N LYS A 83 -16.07 -1.98 -7.23
CA LYS A 83 -17.10 -1.53 -8.17
C LYS A 83 -16.56 -1.17 -9.54
N LYS A 84 -15.26 -1.32 -9.74
CA LYS A 84 -14.63 -1.04 -11.03
C LYS A 84 -14.93 -2.16 -12.02
N ASP A 85 -14.93 -1.83 -13.30
CA ASP A 85 -15.23 -2.77 -14.38
C ASP A 85 -14.20 -3.91 -14.45
N ASP A 86 -12.98 -3.65 -14.04
CA ASP A 86 -11.85 -4.59 -14.00
C ASP A 86 -11.68 -5.30 -12.66
N ALA A 87 -12.56 -5.04 -11.67
CA ALA A 87 -12.43 -5.60 -10.33
C ALA A 87 -12.50 -7.13 -10.32
N ILE A 88 -11.51 -7.77 -9.66
CA ILE A 88 -11.54 -9.21 -9.43
C ILE A 88 -12.45 -9.49 -8.22
N LEU A 89 -13.62 -10.03 -8.48
CA LEU A 89 -14.64 -10.32 -7.45
C LEU A 89 -14.64 -11.79 -7.01
N VAL A 90 -13.96 -12.65 -7.75
CA VAL A 90 -13.92 -14.09 -7.53
C VAL A 90 -12.48 -14.57 -7.66
N ASN A 91 -12.04 -15.40 -6.73
CA ASN A 91 -10.69 -15.97 -6.78
C ASN A 91 -10.61 -17.17 -7.76
N ASN A 92 -9.40 -17.74 -7.93
CA ASN A 92 -9.15 -18.88 -8.82
C ASN A 92 -9.94 -20.15 -8.44
N GLU A 93 -10.37 -20.26 -7.18
CA GLU A 93 -11.24 -21.33 -6.69
C GLU A 93 -12.74 -21.03 -6.89
N ARG A 94 -13.09 -19.96 -7.59
CA ARG A 94 -14.46 -19.47 -7.81
C ARG A 94 -15.19 -19.06 -6.53
N LYS A 95 -14.46 -18.73 -5.47
CA LYS A 95 -15.01 -18.17 -4.23
C LYS A 95 -15.06 -16.64 -4.31
N PRO A 96 -16.09 -15.99 -3.76
CA PRO A 96 -16.19 -14.52 -3.76
C PRO A 96 -15.09 -13.92 -2.90
N ILE A 97 -14.42 -12.89 -3.42
CA ILE A 97 -13.44 -12.09 -2.69
C ILE A 97 -14.18 -11.02 -1.86
N ARG A 98 -13.87 -10.95 -0.57
CA ARG A 98 -14.45 -9.96 0.34
C ARG A 98 -13.54 -8.74 0.43
N TYR A 99 -14.00 -7.59 -0.05
CA TYR A 99 -13.28 -6.33 0.07
C TYR A 99 -13.51 -5.69 1.44
N GLN A 100 -12.55 -5.82 2.34
CA GLN A 100 -12.53 -5.30 3.71
C GLN A 100 -11.94 -3.89 3.79
N ILE A 101 -12.46 -2.98 2.98
CA ILE A 101 -11.96 -1.61 2.91
C ILE A 101 -12.47 -0.80 4.12
N ASN A 102 -11.57 -0.04 4.76
CA ASN A 102 -11.92 0.83 5.87
C ASN A 102 -12.87 1.96 5.43
N LYS A 103 -13.90 2.21 6.22
CA LYS A 103 -14.82 3.33 6.02
C LYS A 103 -14.20 4.64 6.47
N ARG A 104 -14.58 5.73 5.82
CA ARG A 104 -14.19 7.07 6.26
C ARG A 104 -14.85 7.42 7.59
N PRO A 105 -14.18 8.16 8.50
CA PRO A 105 -14.77 8.56 9.79
C PRO A 105 -16.12 9.28 9.67
N SER A 106 -16.33 10.04 8.60
CA SER A 106 -17.60 10.70 8.29
C SER A 106 -18.75 9.74 8.04
N GLN A 107 -18.48 8.54 7.54
CA GLN A 107 -19.50 7.50 7.32
C GLN A 107 -19.88 6.81 8.63
N LEU A 108 -18.91 6.64 9.55
CA LEU A 108 -19.16 6.05 10.86
C LEU A 108 -20.03 6.95 11.73
N LYS A 109 -19.84 8.27 11.68
CA LYS A 109 -20.62 9.26 12.43
C LYS A 109 -22.12 9.29 12.07
N LYS A 110 -22.52 8.65 10.96
CA LYS A 110 -23.93 8.53 10.58
C LYS A 110 -24.69 7.48 11.39
N ALA A 111 -23.98 6.58 12.06
CA ALA A 111 -24.56 5.59 12.96
C ALA A 111 -24.57 6.15 14.40
N SER A 112 -25.49 5.67 15.24
CA SER A 112 -25.59 6.05 16.65
C SER A 112 -25.84 4.82 17.51
N GLY A 113 -25.59 4.96 18.82
CA GLY A 113 -25.82 3.92 19.81
C GLY A 113 -24.97 2.66 19.56
N GLU A 114 -25.54 1.51 19.88
CA GLU A 114 -24.88 0.19 19.78
C GLU A 114 -24.32 -0.09 18.37
N LYS A 115 -25.04 0.33 17.35
CA LYS A 115 -24.59 0.17 15.94
C LYS A 115 -23.29 0.92 15.66
N PHE A 116 -23.10 2.10 16.24
CA PHE A 116 -21.86 2.87 16.11
C PHE A 116 -20.68 2.13 16.75
N GLU A 117 -20.85 1.61 17.97
CA GLU A 117 -19.80 0.88 18.67
C GLU A 117 -19.41 -0.41 17.93
N LEU A 118 -20.39 -1.15 17.40
CA LEU A 118 -20.14 -2.33 16.58
C LEU A 118 -19.35 -1.98 15.31
N LEU A 119 -19.77 -0.95 14.58
CA LEU A 119 -19.05 -0.51 13.37
C LEU A 119 -17.64 -0.06 13.70
N LYS A 120 -17.44 0.66 14.80
CA LYS A 120 -16.12 1.08 15.28
C LYS A 120 -15.22 -0.10 15.59
N ALA A 121 -15.75 -1.14 16.25
CA ALA A 121 -15.01 -2.37 16.54
C ALA A 121 -14.60 -3.11 15.24
N ILE A 122 -15.49 -3.20 14.25
CA ILE A 122 -15.20 -3.80 12.94
C ILE A 122 -14.09 -3.02 12.23
N GLU A 123 -14.18 -1.69 12.18
CA GLU A 123 -13.16 -0.86 11.53
C GLU A 123 -11.81 -0.93 12.25
N HIS A 124 -11.83 -1.05 13.58
CA HIS A 124 -10.61 -1.26 14.36
C HIS A 124 -9.96 -2.62 14.02
N ALA A 125 -10.75 -3.69 13.92
CA ALA A 125 -10.23 -5.01 13.52
C ALA A 125 -9.59 -4.99 12.13
N LYS A 126 -10.24 -4.36 11.13
CA LYS A 126 -9.67 -4.16 9.79
C LYS A 126 -8.35 -3.38 9.84
N SER A 127 -8.31 -2.28 10.61
CA SER A 127 -7.12 -1.46 10.77
C SER A 127 -5.97 -2.22 11.44
N SER A 128 -6.28 -3.12 12.39
CA SER A 128 -5.29 -3.98 13.04
C SER A 128 -4.61 -4.92 12.05
N VAL A 129 -5.38 -5.57 11.17
CA VAL A 129 -4.81 -6.40 10.09
C VAL A 129 -3.95 -5.55 9.17
N ARG A 130 -4.48 -4.40 8.71
CA ARG A 130 -3.80 -3.51 7.78
C ARG A 130 -2.51 -2.90 8.35
N SER A 131 -2.39 -2.75 9.68
CA SER A 131 -1.18 -2.18 10.29
C SER A 131 0.10 -2.95 9.99
N LYS A 132 0.01 -4.23 9.59
CA LYS A 132 1.17 -5.04 9.18
C LYS A 132 1.92 -4.41 8.01
N VAL A 133 1.25 -3.69 7.11
CA VAL A 133 1.86 -3.03 5.95
C VAL A 133 2.82 -1.91 6.35
N GLU A 134 2.61 -1.28 7.49
CA GLU A 134 3.49 -0.21 7.98
C GLU A 134 4.90 -0.74 8.30
N HIS A 135 5.02 -1.99 8.78
CA HIS A 135 6.32 -2.64 9.00
C HIS A 135 7.05 -2.86 7.67
N VAL A 136 6.32 -3.22 6.62
CA VAL A 136 6.88 -3.42 5.28
C VAL A 136 7.45 -2.10 4.74
N PHE A 137 6.68 -1.02 4.83
CA PHE A 137 7.17 0.29 4.39
C PHE A 137 8.37 0.77 5.21
N CYS A 138 8.39 0.51 6.51
CA CYS A 138 9.56 0.84 7.34
C CYS A 138 10.81 0.06 6.91
N ALA A 139 10.68 -1.23 6.62
CA ALA A 139 11.78 -2.04 6.12
C ALA A 139 12.26 -1.53 4.75
N LEU A 140 11.33 -1.19 3.84
CA LEU A 140 11.64 -0.63 2.52
C LEU A 140 12.42 0.68 2.64
N PHE A 141 11.93 1.64 3.40
CA PHE A 141 12.59 2.93 3.56
C PHE A 141 13.95 2.82 4.24
N SER A 142 14.09 1.91 5.21
CA SER A 142 15.38 1.64 5.85
C SER A 142 16.38 1.02 4.88
N ALA A 143 15.94 0.10 4.02
CA ALA A 143 16.81 -0.56 3.04
C ALA A 143 17.26 0.39 1.91
N LEU A 144 16.45 1.40 1.58
CA LEU A 144 16.73 2.39 0.54
C LEU A 144 17.39 3.67 1.09
N ASP A 145 17.68 3.74 2.40
CA ASP A 145 18.18 4.93 3.11
C ASP A 145 17.32 6.19 2.86
N ILE A 146 16.00 5.98 2.68
CA ILE A 146 15.05 7.07 2.46
C ILE A 146 14.56 7.58 3.83
N PRO A 147 14.77 8.88 4.15
CA PRO A 147 14.30 9.42 5.42
C PRO A 147 12.77 9.43 5.47
N SER A 148 12.21 8.59 6.33
CA SER A 148 10.76 8.51 6.55
C SER A 148 10.42 8.93 7.98
N LYS A 149 9.51 9.91 8.11
CA LYS A 149 9.00 10.34 9.42
C LYS A 149 8.20 9.23 10.14
N ARG A 150 7.69 8.23 9.42
CA ARG A 150 6.93 7.10 10.00
C ARG A 150 7.82 6.05 10.66
N CYS A 151 9.06 5.87 10.21
CA CYS A 151 9.95 4.83 10.71
C CYS A 151 10.54 5.10 12.11
N TYR A 152 10.45 6.30 12.64
CA TYR A 152 11.03 6.66 13.94
C TYR A 152 10.45 5.85 15.12
N PHE A 153 9.23 5.39 15.04
CA PHE A 153 8.57 4.65 16.14
C PHE A 153 8.75 3.12 16.07
N ILE A 154 9.15 2.56 14.93
CA ILE A 154 9.18 1.11 14.72
C ILE A 154 10.59 0.53 14.73
N ASN A 155 11.62 1.36 14.71
CA ASN A 155 13.04 0.98 14.55
C ASN A 155 13.63 0.02 15.62
N LYS A 156 12.94 -0.25 16.72
CA LYS A 156 13.42 -1.21 17.74
C LYS A 156 12.93 -2.66 17.54
N ALA A 157 11.82 -2.86 16.80
CA ALA A 157 11.26 -4.19 16.59
C ALA A 157 11.54 -4.75 15.18
N ALA A 158 11.74 -3.89 14.19
CA ALA A 158 11.83 -4.28 12.78
C ALA A 158 13.16 -4.91 12.36
N ALA A 159 14.24 -4.75 13.11
CA ALA A 159 15.55 -5.31 12.78
C ALA A 159 15.56 -6.85 12.73
N ALA A 160 14.64 -7.51 13.42
CA ALA A 160 14.55 -8.97 13.46
C ALA A 160 13.77 -9.61 12.31
N CYS A 161 12.90 -8.83 11.62
CA CYS A 161 12.01 -9.35 10.56
C CYS A 161 12.47 -9.02 9.13
N ALA A 162 13.56 -8.28 8.97
CA ALA A 162 13.95 -7.71 7.67
C ALA A 162 14.56 -8.72 6.67
N ALA A 163 15.12 -9.83 7.12
CA ALA A 163 15.89 -10.75 6.28
C ALA A 163 15.10 -11.40 5.10
N PRO A 164 13.87 -11.92 5.27
CA PRO A 164 13.14 -12.53 4.15
C PRO A 164 12.51 -11.50 3.21
N VAL A 165 12.25 -10.28 3.67
CA VAL A 165 11.67 -9.19 2.87
C VAL A 165 12.70 -8.62 1.89
N LEU A 166 13.97 -8.54 2.29
CA LEU A 166 15.08 -8.01 1.49
C LEU A 166 15.33 -8.79 0.18
N HIS A 167 15.06 -10.09 0.14
CA HIS A 167 15.35 -10.89 -1.06
C HIS A 167 14.41 -10.56 -2.24
N LYS A 168 13.14 -10.23 -2.00
CA LYS A 168 12.22 -9.77 -3.06
C LYS A 168 12.44 -8.28 -3.41
N PHE A 169 12.84 -7.47 -2.44
CA PHE A 169 13.21 -6.07 -2.68
C PHE A 169 14.52 -5.90 -3.46
N CYS A 170 15.39 -6.90 -3.52
CA CYS A 170 16.59 -6.87 -4.38
C CYS A 170 16.22 -6.74 -5.87
N SER A 171 15.08 -7.29 -6.30
CA SER A 171 14.55 -7.09 -7.67
C SER A 171 14.11 -5.63 -7.90
N ILE A 172 13.55 -4.97 -6.89
CA ILE A 172 13.14 -3.56 -6.97
C ILE A 172 14.37 -2.64 -6.97
N CYS A 173 15.38 -2.97 -6.17
CA CYS A 173 16.65 -2.24 -6.14
C CYS A 173 17.37 -2.29 -7.49
N THR A 174 17.28 -3.41 -8.23
CA THR A 174 17.81 -3.50 -9.60
C THR A 174 17.03 -2.63 -10.57
N THR A 175 15.72 -2.52 -10.45
CA THR A 175 14.91 -1.62 -11.30
C THR A 175 15.19 -0.16 -10.96
N PHE A 176 15.30 0.18 -9.66
CA PHE A 176 15.64 1.53 -9.21
C PHE A 176 17.09 1.92 -9.53
N CYS A 177 18.04 0.99 -9.41
CA CYS A 177 19.42 1.19 -9.79
C CYS A 177 19.60 1.34 -11.31
N SER A 178 18.75 0.68 -12.11
CA SER A 178 18.73 0.87 -13.58
C SER A 178 18.22 2.26 -13.95
N LEU A 179 17.24 2.79 -13.23
CA LEU A 179 16.73 4.15 -13.41
C LEU A 179 17.71 5.24 -12.92
N HIS A 180 18.63 4.90 -11.99
CA HIS A 180 19.67 5.82 -11.52
C HIS A 180 21.00 5.71 -12.29
N ARG A 181 21.23 4.62 -13.02
CA ARG A 181 22.45 4.44 -13.84
C ARG A 181 22.46 5.19 -15.18
N ILE A 182 21.47 6.02 -15.43
CA ILE A 182 21.47 6.98 -16.54
C ILE A 182 22.08 8.34 -16.08
N ARG A 183 23.00 8.29 -15.11
CA ARG A 183 23.83 9.43 -14.69
C ARG A 183 25.30 9.02 -14.70
N ASP A 184 25.87 8.99 -15.90
CA ASP A 184 27.27 9.37 -16.20
C ASP A 184 27.34 9.71 -17.70
#